data_0b82b522e1c64ba547edaa84878ce485
#
_entry.id   0b82b522e1c64ba547edaa84878ce485
#
_cell.length_a   1.000
_cell.length_b   1.000
_cell.length_c   1.000
_cell.angle_alpha   90.00
_cell.angle_beta   90.00
_cell.angle_gamma   90.00
#
_symmetry.space_group_name_H-M   'P 1'
#
loop_
_entity.id
_entity.type
_entity.pdbx_description
1 polymer ?
#
loop_
_entity_poly.entity_id
_entity_poly.type
_entity_poly.pdbx_seq_one_letter_code
_entity_poly.pdbx_strand_id
1 'polypeptide(L)'
;MRYVLDSSALLNIVRTLGSRALQRIKGSYTLTLTPYEIGNALWKEATLLKRVTLGESTYILSTVMQLLKFLHVVEPGNVELTLNIAYKLRITYYDASYIVVAYELNASLVTDDYKLRRRVEEGSRDLQEVLGGKVTLLTSNEIIQS
;
A
#
# COMPACT_ATOMS: atom_id res chain seq x y z
N MET A 1 -7.42 12.42 9.30
CA MET A 1 -6.74 11.12 9.49
C MET A 1 -5.76 10.88 8.36
N ARG A 2 -4.57 10.40 8.68
CA ARG A 2 -3.54 10.12 7.67
C ARG A 2 -3.57 8.66 7.26
N TYR A 3 -3.42 8.43 5.96
CA TYR A 3 -3.36 7.08 5.40
C TYR A 3 -2.05 6.89 4.61
N VAL A 4 -1.46 5.72 4.75
CA VAL A 4 -0.45 5.22 3.82
C VAL A 4 -1.12 4.12 3.01
N LEU A 5 -1.18 4.29 1.69
CA LEU A 5 -1.84 3.34 0.79
C LEU A 5 -0.78 2.44 0.17
N ASP A 6 -0.90 1.12 0.33
CA ASP A 6 -0.04 0.21 -0.40
C ASP A 6 -0.59 -0.02 -1.82
N SER A 7 0.15 -0.77 -2.62
CA SER A 7 -0.22 -1.02 -4.01
C SER A 7 -1.54 -1.77 -4.15
N SER A 8 -1.80 -2.73 -3.27
CA SER A 8 -3.04 -3.51 -3.31
C SER A 8 -4.26 -2.64 -3.03
N ALA A 9 -4.19 -1.79 -2.01
CA ALA A 9 -5.28 -0.90 -1.63
C ALA A 9 -5.50 0.19 -2.69
N LEU A 10 -4.44 0.83 -3.16
CA LEU A 10 -4.56 1.89 -4.16
C LEU A 10 -5.16 1.35 -5.46
N LEU A 11 -4.71 0.19 -5.92
CA LEU A 11 -5.25 -0.46 -7.11
C LEU A 11 -6.74 -0.77 -6.96
N ASN A 12 -7.16 -1.32 -5.82
CA ASN A 12 -8.57 -1.64 -5.57
C ASN A 12 -9.44 -0.38 -5.47
N ILE A 13 -8.94 0.69 -4.85
CA ILE A 13 -9.66 1.96 -4.78
C ILE A 13 -9.88 2.55 -6.19
N VAL A 14 -8.84 2.52 -7.02
CA VAL A 14 -8.92 3.02 -8.39
C VAL A 14 -9.88 2.17 -9.23
N ARG A 15 -9.83 0.85 -9.10
CA ARG A 15 -10.75 -0.05 -9.81
C ARG A 15 -12.21 0.21 -9.44
N THR A 16 -12.47 0.51 -8.18
CA THR A 16 -13.83 0.73 -7.69
C THR A 16 -14.35 2.13 -8.00
N LEU A 17 -13.53 3.15 -7.80
CA LEU A 17 -13.97 4.55 -7.86
C LEU A 17 -13.50 5.30 -9.10
N GLY A 18 -12.50 4.79 -9.82
CA GLY A 18 -11.90 5.51 -10.94
C GLY A 18 -11.37 6.88 -10.51
N SER A 19 -11.65 7.90 -11.29
CA SER A 19 -11.23 9.28 -10.98
C SER A 19 -11.86 9.83 -9.70
N ARG A 20 -12.98 9.28 -9.24
CA ARG A 20 -13.61 9.68 -7.97
C ARG A 20 -12.76 9.27 -6.75
N ALA A 21 -11.78 8.40 -6.94
CA ALA A 21 -10.86 8.01 -5.89
C ALA A 21 -10.17 9.23 -5.25
N LEU A 22 -9.91 10.27 -6.04
CA LEU A 22 -9.25 11.48 -5.56
C LEU A 22 -9.92 12.08 -4.32
N GLN A 23 -11.25 12.08 -4.29
CA GLN A 23 -12.01 12.63 -3.16
C GLN A 23 -11.75 11.89 -1.85
N ARG A 24 -11.36 10.61 -1.95
CA ARG A 24 -11.13 9.76 -0.79
C ARG A 24 -9.68 9.76 -0.32
N ILE A 25 -8.74 9.91 -1.24
CA ILE A 25 -7.32 9.67 -0.96
C ILE A 25 -6.43 10.90 -1.07
N LYS A 26 -6.96 12.04 -1.51
CA LYS A 26 -6.19 13.29 -1.63
C LYS A 26 -5.47 13.60 -0.32
N GLY A 27 -4.18 13.90 -0.43
CA GLY A 27 -3.33 14.20 0.74
C GLY A 27 -2.85 12.98 1.50
N SER A 28 -3.25 11.77 1.10
CA SER A 28 -2.70 10.53 1.65
C SER A 28 -1.27 10.31 1.15
N TYR A 29 -0.63 9.29 1.69
CA TYR A 29 0.75 8.93 1.41
C TYR A 29 0.82 7.61 0.67
N THR A 30 1.83 7.45 -0.16
CA THR A 30 2.21 6.15 -0.72
C THR A 30 3.73 6.15 -0.92
N LEU A 31 4.30 5.05 -1.39
CA LEU A 31 5.75 4.91 -1.52
C LEU A 31 6.21 5.05 -2.96
N THR A 32 7.48 5.37 -3.13
CA THR A 32 8.13 5.43 -4.46
C THR A 32 8.05 4.09 -5.20
N LEU A 33 7.98 2.98 -4.49
CA LEU A 33 7.86 1.64 -5.08
C LEU A 33 6.44 1.31 -5.57
N THR A 34 5.43 2.02 -5.11
CA THR A 34 4.02 1.70 -5.37
C THR A 34 3.66 1.68 -6.86
N PRO A 35 4.07 2.64 -7.70
CA PRO A 35 3.78 2.57 -9.14
C PRO A 35 4.37 1.33 -9.81
N TYR A 36 5.55 0.90 -9.40
CA TYR A 36 6.18 -0.31 -9.95
C TYR A 36 5.42 -1.56 -9.56
N GLU A 37 4.98 -1.65 -8.32
CA GLU A 37 4.19 -2.79 -7.85
C GLU A 37 2.85 -2.88 -8.57
N ILE A 38 2.18 -1.74 -8.77
CA ILE A 38 0.91 -1.68 -9.49
C ILE A 38 1.11 -2.09 -10.95
N GLY A 39 2.14 -1.53 -11.60
CA GLY A 39 2.46 -1.91 -12.97
C GLY A 39 2.72 -3.41 -13.12
N ASN A 40 3.47 -3.98 -12.18
CA ASN A 40 3.75 -5.42 -12.18
C ASN A 40 2.48 -6.26 -11.95
N ALA A 41 1.61 -5.83 -11.04
CA ALA A 41 0.33 -6.52 -10.80
C ALA A 41 -0.56 -6.53 -12.06
N LEU A 42 -0.66 -5.39 -12.74
CA LEU A 42 -1.42 -5.26 -13.97
C LEU A 42 -0.81 -6.10 -15.10
N TRP A 43 0.52 -6.11 -15.21
CA TRP A 43 1.23 -6.97 -16.17
C TRP A 43 0.88 -8.45 -15.93
N LYS A 44 0.93 -8.88 -14.69
CA LYS A 44 0.61 -10.26 -14.32
C LYS A 44 -0.82 -10.63 -14.70
N GLU A 45 -1.78 -9.75 -14.39
CA GLU A 45 -3.18 -9.98 -14.73
C GLU A 45 -3.44 -10.01 -16.24
N ALA A 46 -2.78 -9.15 -17.01
CA ALA A 46 -2.94 -9.09 -18.46
C ALA A 46 -2.20 -10.25 -19.17
N THR A 47 -0.98 -10.58 -18.73
CA THR A 47 -0.08 -11.48 -19.42
C THR A 47 -0.22 -12.92 -18.96
N LEU A 48 -0.20 -13.16 -17.65
CA LEU A 48 -0.20 -14.51 -17.08
C LEU A 48 -1.60 -15.02 -16.78
N LEU A 49 -2.42 -14.22 -16.17
CA LEU A 49 -3.77 -14.59 -15.76
C LEU A 49 -4.83 -14.31 -16.82
N LYS A 50 -4.53 -13.45 -17.77
CA LYS A 50 -5.42 -13.02 -18.86
C LYS A 50 -6.80 -12.59 -18.37
N ARG A 51 -6.84 -11.90 -17.23
CA ARG A 51 -8.07 -11.39 -16.62
C ARG A 51 -8.47 -10.01 -17.12
N VAL A 52 -7.51 -9.25 -17.63
CA VAL A 52 -7.73 -7.90 -18.16
C VAL A 52 -6.98 -7.76 -19.47
N THR A 53 -7.44 -6.83 -20.31
CA THR A 53 -6.77 -6.51 -21.57
C THR A 53 -5.61 -5.52 -21.31
N LEU A 54 -4.71 -5.39 -22.26
CA LEU A 54 -3.67 -4.38 -22.21
C LEU A 54 -4.28 -2.97 -22.13
N GLY A 55 -5.34 -2.71 -22.90
CA GLY A 55 -6.02 -1.41 -22.88
C GLY A 55 -6.63 -1.07 -21.53
N GLU A 56 -7.28 -2.02 -20.87
CA GLU A 56 -7.81 -1.86 -19.52
C GLU A 56 -6.71 -1.59 -18.52
N SER A 57 -5.61 -2.36 -18.59
CA SER A 57 -4.45 -2.19 -17.72
C SER A 57 -3.80 -0.82 -17.89
N THR A 58 -3.65 -0.37 -19.13
CA THR A 58 -3.10 0.95 -19.46
C THR A 58 -3.98 2.06 -18.88
N TYR A 59 -5.30 1.93 -19.01
CA TYR A 59 -6.23 2.92 -18.46
C TYR A 59 -6.11 3.00 -16.93
N ILE A 60 -6.10 1.86 -16.25
CA ILE A 60 -5.97 1.81 -14.79
C ILE A 60 -4.63 2.43 -14.35
N LEU A 61 -3.53 2.03 -15.00
CA LEU A 61 -2.21 2.56 -14.65
C LEU A 61 -2.14 4.08 -14.87
N SER A 62 -2.69 4.56 -15.98
CA SER A 62 -2.75 6.01 -16.28
C SER A 62 -3.52 6.77 -15.20
N THR A 63 -4.65 6.22 -14.75
CA THR A 63 -5.43 6.82 -13.67
C THR A 63 -4.64 6.87 -12.37
N VAL A 64 -3.95 5.79 -12.02
CA VAL A 64 -3.06 5.75 -10.84
C VAL A 64 -2.01 6.85 -10.93
N MET A 65 -1.33 6.96 -12.08
CA MET A 65 -0.27 7.94 -12.26
C MET A 65 -0.78 9.38 -12.13
N GLN A 66 -1.99 9.67 -12.58
CA GLN A 66 -2.62 10.98 -12.39
C GLN A 66 -2.94 11.25 -10.91
N LEU A 67 -3.45 10.25 -10.20
CA LEU A 67 -3.79 10.37 -8.78
C LEU A 67 -2.55 10.57 -7.91
N LEU A 68 -1.42 9.98 -8.27
CA LEU A 68 -0.16 10.14 -7.53
C LEU A 68 0.27 11.61 -7.39
N LYS A 69 -0.13 12.48 -8.31
CA LYS A 69 0.18 13.91 -8.25
C LYS A 69 -0.48 14.59 -7.04
N PHE A 70 -1.51 13.98 -6.49
CA PHE A 70 -2.27 14.51 -5.33
C PHE A 70 -1.95 13.76 -4.04
N LEU A 71 -1.04 12.81 -4.09
CA LEU A 71 -0.56 12.05 -2.94
C LEU A 71 0.86 12.50 -2.59
N HIS A 72 1.24 12.24 -1.35
CA HIS A 72 2.64 12.40 -0.93
C HIS A 72 3.37 11.08 -1.18
N VAL A 73 4.33 11.10 -2.07
CA VAL A 73 5.14 9.92 -2.41
C VAL A 73 6.43 9.99 -1.60
N VAL A 74 6.63 9.02 -0.71
CA VAL A 74 7.69 9.07 0.30
C VAL A 74 8.46 7.75 0.36
N GLU A 75 9.52 7.73 1.16
CA GLU A 75 10.36 6.56 1.43
C GLU A 75 10.53 6.42 2.95
N PRO A 76 10.84 5.19 3.45
CA PRO A 76 11.17 5.02 4.87
C PRO A 76 12.39 5.87 5.26
N GLY A 77 12.31 6.56 6.39
CA GLY A 77 13.43 7.31 6.94
C GLY A 77 14.44 6.40 7.63
N ASN A 78 13.98 5.30 8.21
CA ASN A 78 14.83 4.37 8.95
C ASN A 78 14.94 3.02 8.25
N VAL A 79 16.00 2.86 7.46
CA VAL A 79 16.19 1.63 6.65
C VAL A 79 16.59 0.43 7.50
N GLU A 80 17.30 0.64 8.61
CA GLU A 80 17.67 -0.45 9.53
C GLU A 80 16.43 -1.01 10.21
N LEU A 81 15.55 -0.15 10.68
CA LEU A 81 14.27 -0.55 11.26
C LEU A 81 13.44 -1.33 10.25
N THR A 82 13.40 -0.88 9.00
CA THR A 82 12.69 -1.56 7.93
C THR A 82 13.20 -2.99 7.72
N LEU A 83 14.52 -3.15 7.64
CA LEU A 83 15.14 -4.48 7.49
C LEU A 83 14.86 -5.38 8.70
N ASN A 84 14.92 -4.82 9.90
CA ASN A 84 14.64 -5.56 11.13
C ASN A 84 13.20 -6.11 11.16
N ILE A 85 12.24 -5.27 10.78
CA ILE A 85 10.83 -5.68 10.71
C ILE A 85 10.64 -6.76 9.64
N ALA A 86 11.21 -6.58 8.47
CA ALA A 86 11.13 -7.58 7.40
C ALA A 86 11.64 -8.94 7.87
N TYR A 87 12.78 -8.95 8.54
CA TYR A 87 13.38 -10.17 9.08
C TYR A 87 12.50 -10.82 10.15
N LYS A 88 12.04 -10.04 11.12
CA LYS A 88 11.28 -10.57 12.26
C LYS A 88 9.89 -11.08 11.87
N LEU A 89 9.21 -10.37 11.01
CA LEU A 89 7.86 -10.74 10.58
C LEU A 89 7.85 -11.69 9.38
N ARG A 90 9.01 -11.97 8.79
CA ARG A 90 9.14 -12.79 7.57
C ARG A 90 8.29 -12.25 6.43
N ILE A 91 8.34 -10.95 6.24
CA ILE A 91 7.73 -10.23 5.13
C ILE A 91 8.82 -9.65 4.25
N THR A 92 8.44 -9.21 3.04
CA THR A 92 9.40 -8.56 2.16
C THR A 92 9.84 -7.21 2.73
N TYR A 93 11.01 -6.75 2.32
CA TYR A 93 11.48 -5.40 2.63
C TYR A 93 10.49 -4.35 2.10
N TYR A 94 9.85 -4.63 0.96
CA TYR A 94 8.83 -3.77 0.37
C TYR A 94 7.63 -3.60 1.31
N ASP A 95 7.09 -4.70 1.82
CA ASP A 95 5.96 -4.67 2.75
C ASP A 95 6.35 -4.00 4.07
N ALA A 96 7.53 -4.28 4.58
CA ALA A 96 8.05 -3.63 5.78
C ALA A 96 8.19 -2.12 5.61
N SER A 97 8.53 -1.66 4.39
CA SER A 97 8.64 -0.24 4.08
C SER A 97 7.33 0.50 4.30
N TYR A 98 6.21 -0.08 3.90
CA TYR A 98 4.89 0.51 4.16
C TYR A 98 4.59 0.62 5.65
N ILE A 99 4.91 -0.41 6.42
CA ILE A 99 4.70 -0.42 7.88
C ILE A 99 5.51 0.68 8.54
N VAL A 100 6.78 0.79 8.19
CA VAL A 100 7.69 1.79 8.80
C VAL A 100 7.25 3.21 8.46
N VAL A 101 6.87 3.47 7.21
CA VAL A 101 6.37 4.79 6.82
C VAL A 101 5.09 5.14 7.58
N ALA A 102 4.16 4.18 7.71
CA ALA A 102 2.93 4.40 8.48
C ALA A 102 3.27 4.75 9.94
N TYR A 103 4.22 4.05 10.53
CA TYR A 103 4.66 4.34 11.90
C TYR A 103 5.30 5.73 12.01
N GLU A 104 6.24 6.04 11.11
CA GLU A 104 6.96 7.34 11.12
C GLU A 104 6.01 8.53 10.97
N LEU A 105 4.93 8.36 10.18
CA LEU A 105 3.95 9.41 9.93
C LEU A 105 2.80 9.42 10.93
N ASN A 106 2.77 8.47 11.85
CA ASN A 106 1.62 8.25 12.74
C ASN A 106 0.33 8.12 11.92
N ALA A 107 0.39 7.29 10.89
CA ALA A 107 -0.69 7.07 9.93
C ALA A 107 -1.19 5.63 9.99
N SER A 108 -2.40 5.40 9.48
CA SER A 108 -2.92 4.06 9.29
C SER A 108 -2.42 3.49 7.96
N LEU A 109 -2.00 2.23 7.96
CA LEU A 109 -1.65 1.52 6.73
C LEU A 109 -2.90 0.92 6.12
N VAL A 110 -3.19 1.28 4.87
CA VAL A 110 -4.31 0.73 4.11
C VAL A 110 -3.76 -0.34 3.18
N THR A 111 -4.14 -1.57 3.42
CA THR A 111 -3.69 -2.72 2.63
C THR A 111 -4.80 -3.76 2.50
N ASP A 112 -4.90 -4.35 1.31
CA ASP A 112 -5.79 -5.48 1.05
C ASP A 112 -5.01 -6.79 0.91
N ASP A 113 -3.69 -6.74 1.11
CA ASP A 113 -2.85 -7.93 1.07
C ASP A 113 -3.12 -8.80 2.30
N TYR A 114 -3.83 -9.89 2.10
CA TYR A 114 -4.21 -10.82 3.17
C TYR A 114 -2.98 -11.42 3.86
N LYS A 115 -1.94 -11.75 3.12
CA LYS A 115 -0.72 -12.35 3.69
C LYS A 115 -0.01 -11.34 4.60
N LEU A 116 0.09 -10.10 4.17
CA LEU A 116 0.69 -9.03 4.97
C LEU A 116 -0.11 -8.80 6.24
N ARG A 117 -1.42 -8.67 6.12
CA ARG A 117 -2.30 -8.47 7.29
C ARG A 117 -2.13 -9.59 8.30
N ARG A 118 -2.13 -10.83 7.82
CA ARG A 118 -1.96 -12.02 8.67
C ARG A 118 -0.59 -12.01 9.37
N ARG A 119 0.49 -11.70 8.67
CA ARG A 119 1.83 -11.62 9.26
C ARG A 119 1.93 -10.55 10.34
N VAL A 120 1.31 -9.41 10.12
CA VAL A 120 1.27 -8.32 11.11
C VAL A 120 0.48 -8.74 12.35
N GLU A 121 -0.65 -9.39 12.18
CA GLU A 121 -1.45 -9.90 13.29
C GLU A 121 -0.70 -10.95 14.10
N GLU A 122 -0.12 -11.95 13.44
CA GLU A 122 0.65 -13.02 14.09
C GLU A 122 1.90 -12.47 14.78
N GLY A 123 2.56 -11.47 14.19
CA GLY A 123 3.79 -10.86 14.71
C GLY A 123 3.56 -9.57 15.48
N SER A 124 2.34 -9.28 15.94
CA SER A 124 2.01 -7.98 16.55
C SER A 124 2.86 -7.66 17.77
N ARG A 125 3.19 -8.65 18.59
CA ARG A 125 4.06 -8.46 19.76
C ARG A 125 5.47 -8.06 19.32
N ASP A 126 6.06 -8.79 18.37
CA ASP A 126 7.40 -8.49 17.87
C ASP A 126 7.42 -7.12 17.20
N LEU A 127 6.36 -6.79 16.45
CA LEU A 127 6.26 -5.48 15.79
C LEU A 127 6.23 -4.35 16.82
N GLN A 128 5.43 -4.48 17.88
CA GLN A 128 5.37 -3.48 18.95
C GLN A 128 6.70 -3.31 19.66
N GLU A 129 7.39 -4.40 19.94
CA GLU A 129 8.70 -4.36 20.59
C GLU A 129 9.72 -3.60 19.74
N VAL A 130 9.73 -3.86 18.43
CA VAL A 130 10.67 -3.22 17.50
C VAL A 130 10.33 -1.75 17.26
N LEU A 131 9.06 -1.43 17.05
CA LEU A 131 8.62 -0.06 16.78
C LEU A 131 8.51 0.81 18.03
N GLY A 132 8.19 0.21 19.17
CA GLY A 132 7.81 0.97 20.36
C GLY A 132 6.37 1.49 20.32
N GLY A 133 5.55 0.99 19.39
CA GLY A 133 4.17 1.42 19.22
C GLY A 133 3.43 0.55 18.24
N LYS A 134 2.20 0.95 17.90
CA LYS A 134 1.31 0.21 17.01
C LYS A 134 1.13 0.92 15.68
N VAL A 135 0.86 0.13 14.63
CA VAL A 135 0.37 0.62 13.34
C VAL A 135 -1.02 0.05 13.12
N THR A 136 -1.98 0.92 12.87
CA THR A 136 -3.36 0.51 12.55
C THR A 136 -3.42 0.08 11.09
N LEU A 137 -4.05 -1.09 10.85
CA LEU A 137 -4.31 -1.59 9.50
C LEU A 137 -5.76 -1.37 9.12
N LEU A 138 -5.98 -0.83 7.93
CA LEU A 138 -7.29 -0.66 7.32
C LEU A 138 -7.33 -1.37 5.97
N THR A 139 -8.52 -1.66 5.47
CA THR A 139 -8.73 -2.18 4.13
C THR A 139 -9.12 -1.04 3.17
N SER A 140 -8.99 -1.27 1.87
CA SER A 140 -9.47 -0.31 0.86
C SER A 140 -10.97 -0.08 1.01
N ASN A 141 -11.72 -1.10 1.38
CA ASN A 141 -13.18 -0.99 1.55
C ASN A 141 -13.55 0.02 2.63
N GLU A 142 -12.80 0.10 3.72
CA GLU A 142 -13.03 1.09 4.77
C GLU A 142 -12.84 2.52 4.25
N ILE A 143 -11.93 2.73 3.31
CA ILE A 143 -11.71 4.03 2.68
C ILE A 143 -12.83 4.33 1.66
N ILE A 144 -13.23 3.34 0.88
CA ILE A 144 -14.29 3.46 -0.13
C ILE A 144 -15.62 3.80 0.52
N GLN A 145 -15.91 3.17 1.66
CA GLN A 145 -17.19 3.34 2.37
C GLN A 145 -17.24 4.60 3.24
N SER A 146 -16.13 5.23 3.51
CA SER A 146 -16.06 6.40 4.40
C SER A 146 -16.76 7.66 3.90
#